data_e4e6ef707ff670007c49f1a36bc5ccb8
#
_entry.id   e4e6ef707ff670007c49f1a36bc5ccb8
#
_cell.length_a   1.000
_cell.length_b   1.000
_cell.length_c   1.000
_cell.angle_alpha   90.00
_cell.angle_beta   90.00
_cell.angle_gamma   90.00
#
_symmetry.space_group_name_H-M   'P 1'
#
loop_
_entity.id
_entity.type
_entity.pdbx_description
1 polymer ?
#
loop_
_entity_poly.entity_id
_entity_poly.type
_entity_poly.pdbx_seq_one_letter_code
_entity_poly.pdbx_strand_id
1 'polypeptide(L)'
;MNDQLTEVYASIDALIDYALAHLDLDPRNADWTRNQIFALFRLDSYPGPKTTTSAASVSDVVQDIVGSRSQAPYGEKTPDPLLAAFRAAATTAGLFKPEEGPAYADTIMGILSANPADLDDRFLLVEHRDGGMAAMQWFYDYCVSNNYVKRAQLDRNPRFDSHGLTVTINLAKPEFKNMKKAAAGNAVAGGYPKCTICHENEGFAGRDKRTLRTLPVTLGGESWFWQFSPYGYFDQHGICVNTDHTPMHVDRDTFGHLLDFVDRFPGYFLGCNAALPRIGGSVLAHDHYQGGGELLPMHKAATWAAFTLADYPDAVVEILDWPGTAVRVVSKSRQSIIDVTDIIREAWVGYDDAANGIASHDADGNRQSALSPSAIITERGYEMSLIFRNNAISDEYQIGRASCRERV
;
A
#
# COMPACT_ATOMS: atom_id res chain seq x y z
N MET A 1 -12.76 44.65 -1.12
CA MET A 1 -12.54 43.20 -1.05
C MET A 1 -11.34 43.01 -0.16
N ASN A 2 -11.41 42.13 0.80
CA ASN A 2 -10.31 41.97 1.79
C ASN A 2 -9.10 41.38 1.04
N ASP A 3 -7.94 42.06 1.00
CA ASP A 3 -6.73 41.61 0.31
C ASP A 3 -6.35 40.19 0.72
N GLN A 4 -6.67 39.78 1.95
CA GLN A 4 -6.42 38.44 2.48
C GLN A 4 -7.17 37.32 1.76
N LEU A 5 -8.40 37.55 1.26
CA LEU A 5 -9.16 36.58 0.48
C LEU A 5 -8.61 36.42 -0.95
N THR A 6 -7.90 37.42 -1.46
CA THR A 6 -7.30 37.39 -2.78
C THR A 6 -6.30 36.23 -2.90
N GLU A 7 -5.43 36.05 -1.89
CA GLU A 7 -4.45 34.95 -1.85
C GLU A 7 -5.11 33.57 -1.67
N VAL A 8 -6.22 33.52 -0.94
CA VAL A 8 -7.01 32.29 -0.79
C VAL A 8 -7.57 31.86 -2.15
N TYR A 9 -8.20 32.77 -2.90
CA TYR A 9 -8.74 32.49 -4.23
C TYR A 9 -7.65 32.05 -5.20
N ALA A 10 -6.50 32.73 -5.21
CA ALA A 10 -5.37 32.37 -6.05
C ALA A 10 -4.84 30.96 -5.73
N SER A 11 -4.76 30.60 -4.44
CA SER A 11 -4.31 29.27 -4.05
C SER A 11 -5.32 28.17 -4.37
N ILE A 12 -6.64 28.46 -4.33
CA ILE A 12 -7.69 27.53 -4.76
C ILE A 12 -7.61 27.34 -6.28
N ASP A 13 -7.45 28.42 -7.06
CA ASP A 13 -7.29 28.33 -8.52
C ASP A 13 -6.08 27.49 -8.90
N ALA A 14 -4.93 27.67 -8.22
CA ALA A 14 -3.75 26.85 -8.43
C ALA A 14 -3.99 25.36 -8.12
N LEU A 15 -4.80 25.03 -7.12
CA LEU A 15 -5.21 23.66 -6.82
C LEU A 15 -6.17 23.09 -7.87
N ILE A 16 -7.05 23.90 -8.44
CA ILE A 16 -7.89 23.48 -9.58
C ILE A 16 -7.04 23.22 -10.82
N ASP A 17 -6.08 24.10 -11.14
CA ASP A 17 -5.16 23.92 -12.26
C ASP A 17 -4.31 22.65 -12.08
N TYR A 18 -3.86 22.40 -10.86
CA TYR A 18 -3.18 21.16 -10.51
C TYR A 18 -4.07 19.93 -10.75
N ALA A 19 -5.33 19.97 -10.36
CA ALA A 19 -6.25 18.85 -10.54
C ALA A 19 -6.57 18.60 -12.03
N LEU A 20 -6.68 19.64 -12.83
CA LEU A 20 -6.81 19.54 -14.30
C LEU A 20 -5.60 18.88 -14.94
N ALA A 21 -4.40 19.14 -14.41
CA ALA A 21 -3.15 18.62 -14.96
C ALA A 21 -2.79 17.20 -14.46
N HIS A 22 -3.17 16.84 -13.23
CA HIS A 22 -2.64 15.65 -12.55
C HIS A 22 -3.68 14.70 -11.94
N LEU A 23 -4.96 15.11 -11.83
CA LEU A 23 -6.01 14.33 -11.17
C LEU A 23 -7.17 13.96 -12.10
N ASP A 24 -6.95 14.06 -13.41
CA ASP A 24 -7.95 13.77 -14.44
C ASP A 24 -9.28 14.56 -14.22
N LEU A 25 -9.22 15.73 -13.58
CA LEU A 25 -10.39 16.60 -13.44
C LEU A 25 -10.84 17.06 -14.83
N ASP A 26 -12.10 16.74 -15.19
CA ASP A 26 -12.69 17.23 -16.43
C ASP A 26 -12.81 18.77 -16.40
N PRO A 27 -12.30 19.50 -17.40
CA PRO A 27 -12.42 20.96 -17.45
C PRO A 27 -13.85 21.48 -17.31
N ARG A 28 -14.85 20.71 -17.75
CA ARG A 28 -16.28 21.05 -17.60
C ARG A 28 -16.73 21.08 -16.14
N ASN A 29 -16.01 20.39 -15.25
CA ASN A 29 -16.30 20.30 -13.82
C ASN A 29 -15.51 21.32 -12.98
N ALA A 30 -14.59 22.10 -13.57
CA ALA A 30 -13.69 22.99 -12.84
C ALA A 30 -14.45 23.99 -11.94
N ASP A 31 -15.48 24.66 -12.46
CA ASP A 31 -16.28 25.62 -11.69
C ASP A 31 -17.10 24.94 -10.60
N TRP A 32 -17.70 23.78 -10.90
CA TRP A 32 -18.43 23.00 -9.91
C TRP A 32 -17.51 22.57 -8.77
N THR A 33 -16.32 22.07 -9.08
CA THR A 33 -15.33 21.63 -8.09
C THR A 33 -14.85 22.81 -7.24
N ARG A 34 -14.54 23.95 -7.87
CA ARG A 34 -14.19 25.20 -7.16
C ARG A 34 -15.30 25.61 -6.18
N ASN A 35 -16.56 25.55 -6.61
CA ASN A 35 -17.71 25.90 -5.77
C ASN A 35 -17.87 24.95 -4.57
N GLN A 36 -17.51 23.66 -4.69
CA GLN A 36 -17.47 22.74 -3.54
C GLN A 36 -16.43 23.20 -2.51
N ILE A 37 -15.25 23.65 -2.96
CA ILE A 37 -14.22 24.20 -2.05
C ILE A 37 -14.71 25.51 -1.42
N PHE A 38 -15.34 26.41 -2.18
CA PHE A 38 -15.91 27.64 -1.63
C PHE A 38 -16.96 27.37 -0.56
N ALA A 39 -17.80 26.36 -0.75
CA ALA A 39 -18.83 25.97 0.21
C ALA A 39 -18.24 25.55 1.57
N LEU A 40 -17.04 24.94 1.62
CA LEU A 40 -16.36 24.57 2.89
C LEU A 40 -16.10 25.79 3.77
N PHE A 41 -15.82 26.94 3.16
CA PHE A 41 -15.41 28.15 3.83
C PHE A 41 -16.50 29.24 3.79
N ARG A 42 -17.69 28.91 3.26
CA ARG A 42 -18.83 29.86 3.09
C ARG A 42 -18.42 31.12 2.32
N LEU A 43 -17.54 30.92 1.29
CA LEU A 43 -17.19 32.02 0.40
C LEU A 43 -18.34 32.26 -0.57
N ASP A 44 -18.88 33.46 -0.59
CA ASP A 44 -20.06 33.86 -1.35
C ASP A 44 -19.77 34.81 -2.53
N SER A 45 -18.48 35.14 -2.71
CA SER A 45 -18.00 36.00 -3.80
C SER A 45 -16.71 35.44 -4.39
N TYR A 46 -16.50 35.64 -5.69
CA TYR A 46 -15.29 35.27 -6.39
C TYR A 46 -14.98 36.29 -7.50
N PRO A 47 -13.81 36.93 -7.48
CA PRO A 47 -13.47 37.97 -8.46
C PRO A 47 -13.17 37.42 -9.87
N GLY A 48 -13.19 36.11 -10.06
CA GLY A 48 -12.70 35.44 -11.25
C GLY A 48 -11.19 35.11 -11.20
N PRO A 49 -10.72 34.19 -12.02
CA PRO A 49 -9.29 33.90 -12.10
C PRO A 49 -8.54 35.17 -12.52
N LYS A 50 -7.60 35.61 -11.70
CA LYS A 50 -6.72 36.70 -12.09
C LYS A 50 -5.78 36.17 -13.18
N THR A 51 -5.83 36.76 -14.38
CA THR A 51 -4.75 36.68 -15.34
C THR A 51 -3.56 37.40 -14.69
N THR A 52 -2.71 36.66 -14.01
CA THR A 52 -1.59 37.22 -13.25
C THR A 52 -0.48 37.66 -14.18
N THR A 53 -0.37 38.96 -14.37
CA THR A 53 0.84 39.62 -14.90
C THR A 53 1.83 39.97 -13.78
N SER A 54 1.64 39.52 -12.57
CA SER A 54 2.66 39.65 -11.51
C SER A 54 2.31 38.80 -10.28
N ALA A 55 2.83 37.62 -10.22
CA ALA A 55 2.95 36.87 -8.97
C ALA A 55 4.15 35.93 -9.05
N ALA A 56 5.28 36.42 -8.64
CA ALA A 56 6.49 35.63 -8.42
C ALA A 56 6.36 34.60 -7.28
N SER A 57 5.17 34.24 -6.79
CA SER A 57 5.02 33.34 -5.66
C SER A 57 4.23 32.06 -5.92
N VAL A 58 3.09 32.14 -6.63
CA VAL A 58 2.27 30.94 -6.90
C VAL A 58 2.41 30.49 -8.35
N SER A 59 2.51 31.44 -9.28
CA SER A 59 2.70 31.14 -10.71
C SER A 59 4.07 30.51 -10.99
N ASP A 60 5.13 30.91 -10.28
CA ASP A 60 6.46 30.33 -10.44
C ASP A 60 6.49 28.89 -9.89
N VAL A 61 5.79 28.60 -8.80
CA VAL A 61 5.64 27.23 -8.26
C VAL A 61 4.82 26.36 -9.22
N VAL A 62 3.77 26.89 -9.83
CA VAL A 62 2.95 26.15 -10.83
C VAL A 62 3.72 25.94 -12.13
N GLN A 63 4.48 26.92 -12.61
CA GLN A 63 5.29 26.78 -13.81
C GLN A 63 6.48 25.84 -13.60
N ASP A 64 7.10 25.81 -12.43
CA ASP A 64 8.13 24.82 -12.10
C ASP A 64 7.55 23.41 -12.03
N ILE A 65 6.35 23.22 -11.50
CA ILE A 65 5.67 21.91 -11.43
C ILE A 65 5.20 21.46 -12.82
N VAL A 66 4.66 22.35 -13.64
CA VAL A 66 4.13 22.05 -14.98
C VAL A 66 5.25 22.04 -16.05
N GLY A 67 6.32 22.82 -15.88
CA GLY A 67 7.40 22.99 -16.86
C GLY A 67 8.48 21.91 -16.82
N SER A 68 8.68 21.23 -15.70
CA SER A 68 9.73 20.21 -15.57
C SER A 68 9.22 18.81 -15.96
N ARG A 69 9.14 18.52 -17.26
CA ARG A 69 9.07 17.13 -17.77
C ARG A 69 10.41 16.38 -17.64
N SER A 70 11.31 16.81 -16.79
CA SER A 70 12.56 16.14 -16.52
C SER A 70 12.39 15.11 -15.40
N GLN A 71 13.18 14.03 -15.44
CA GLN A 71 13.23 12.90 -14.51
C GLN A 71 13.52 13.30 -13.03
N ALA A 72 12.79 14.26 -12.53
CA ALA A 72 12.90 14.71 -11.15
C ALA A 72 12.30 13.70 -10.16
N PRO A 73 12.84 13.59 -8.95
CA PRO A 73 12.25 12.79 -7.88
C PRO A 73 10.76 13.12 -7.69
N TYR A 74 9.95 12.14 -7.31
CA TYR A 74 8.50 12.28 -7.11
C TYR A 74 8.08 13.50 -6.27
N GLY A 75 8.95 14.02 -5.39
CA GLY A 75 8.69 15.19 -4.55
C GLY A 75 8.24 16.46 -5.29
N GLU A 76 8.60 16.61 -6.58
CA GLU A 76 8.18 17.75 -7.40
C GLU A 76 6.78 17.61 -8.01
N LYS A 77 6.21 16.38 -7.98
CA LYS A 77 4.87 16.08 -8.53
C LYS A 77 3.78 16.06 -7.45
N THR A 78 4.12 16.30 -6.20
CA THR A 78 3.16 16.25 -5.09
C THR A 78 2.46 17.60 -4.91
N PRO A 79 1.19 17.63 -4.40
CA PRO A 79 0.48 18.87 -4.14
C PRO A 79 0.95 19.60 -2.87
N ASP A 80 1.95 19.07 -2.13
CA ASP A 80 2.38 19.59 -0.83
C ASP A 80 2.71 21.09 -0.83
N PRO A 81 3.44 21.66 -1.83
CA PRO A 81 3.72 23.10 -1.89
C PRO A 81 2.44 23.93 -2.05
N LEU A 82 1.51 23.50 -2.92
CA LEU A 82 0.24 24.20 -3.13
C LEU A 82 -0.66 24.15 -1.90
N LEU A 83 -0.71 22.99 -1.24
CA LEU A 83 -1.44 22.83 0.02
C LEU A 83 -0.82 23.65 1.15
N ALA A 84 0.48 23.81 1.19
CA ALA A 84 1.16 24.68 2.16
C ALA A 84 0.81 26.15 1.91
N ALA A 85 0.83 26.61 0.66
CA ALA A 85 0.46 27.97 0.27
C ALA A 85 -1.02 28.24 0.62
N PHE A 86 -1.93 27.32 0.26
CA PHE A 86 -3.35 27.43 0.61
C PHE A 86 -3.55 27.55 2.14
N ARG A 87 -2.92 26.67 2.93
CA ARG A 87 -3.04 26.69 4.40
C ARG A 87 -2.55 28.01 4.99
N ALA A 88 -1.44 28.54 4.49
CA ALA A 88 -0.91 29.83 4.95
C ALA A 88 -1.88 30.98 4.63
N ALA A 89 -2.38 31.06 3.38
CA ALA A 89 -3.33 32.09 2.96
C ALA A 89 -4.65 32.01 3.75
N ALA A 90 -5.23 30.81 3.87
CA ALA A 90 -6.50 30.60 4.56
C ALA A 90 -6.41 30.85 6.08
N THR A 91 -5.30 30.50 6.71
CA THR A 91 -5.03 30.83 8.13
C THR A 91 -4.91 32.35 8.32
N THR A 92 -4.20 33.04 7.43
CA THR A 92 -4.05 34.50 7.47
C THR A 92 -5.37 35.20 7.27
N ALA A 93 -6.24 34.66 6.41
CA ALA A 93 -7.60 35.18 6.19
C ALA A 93 -8.59 34.82 7.32
N GLY A 94 -8.16 34.00 8.31
CA GLY A 94 -8.99 33.60 9.45
C GLY A 94 -10.09 32.59 9.11
N LEU A 95 -9.92 31.80 8.01
CA LEU A 95 -10.89 30.79 7.62
C LEU A 95 -10.85 29.56 8.53
N PHE A 96 -9.71 29.25 9.10
CA PHE A 96 -9.50 28.19 10.08
C PHE A 96 -8.23 28.43 10.89
N LYS A 97 -8.07 27.71 12.01
CA LYS A 97 -6.87 27.75 12.83
C LYS A 97 -5.74 26.89 12.24
N PRO A 98 -4.47 27.20 12.48
CA PRO A 98 -3.33 26.43 11.93
C PRO A 98 -3.41 24.91 12.14
N GLU A 99 -3.91 24.47 13.31
CA GLU A 99 -4.06 23.07 13.67
C GLU A 99 -5.12 22.33 12.84
N GLU A 100 -6.10 23.05 12.28
CA GLU A 100 -7.17 22.50 11.44
C GLU A 100 -6.74 22.38 9.97
N GLY A 101 -5.66 23.07 9.58
CA GLY A 101 -5.17 23.14 8.21
C GLY A 101 -4.94 21.79 7.53
N PRO A 102 -4.33 20.78 8.19
CA PRO A 102 -4.15 19.45 7.61
C PRO A 102 -5.46 18.76 7.24
N ALA A 103 -6.52 18.88 8.07
CA ALA A 103 -7.82 18.28 7.81
C ALA A 103 -8.55 18.95 6.64
N TYR A 104 -8.44 20.29 6.51
CA TYR A 104 -8.95 21.00 5.35
C TYR A 104 -8.19 20.66 4.07
N ALA A 105 -6.87 20.54 4.13
CA ALA A 105 -6.08 20.10 2.99
C ALA A 105 -6.49 18.70 2.49
N ASP A 106 -6.70 17.74 3.41
CA ASP A 106 -7.18 16.40 3.08
C ASP A 106 -8.61 16.46 2.47
N THR A 107 -9.47 17.32 3.02
CA THR A 107 -10.83 17.53 2.48
C THR A 107 -10.80 18.08 1.05
N ILE A 108 -9.98 19.09 0.79
CA ILE A 108 -9.83 19.68 -0.54
C ILE A 108 -9.28 18.65 -1.53
N MET A 109 -8.24 17.91 -1.17
CA MET A 109 -7.71 16.86 -2.04
C MET A 109 -8.74 15.75 -2.31
N GLY A 110 -9.61 15.45 -1.34
CA GLY A 110 -10.74 14.54 -1.55
C GLY A 110 -11.75 15.07 -2.57
N ILE A 111 -12.03 16.37 -2.57
CA ILE A 111 -12.92 17.04 -3.56
C ILE A 111 -12.28 17.06 -4.96
N LEU A 112 -10.96 17.28 -5.02
CA LEU A 112 -10.20 17.34 -6.27
C LEU A 112 -9.98 15.96 -6.91
N SER A 113 -10.04 14.90 -6.11
CA SER A 113 -9.80 13.53 -6.58
C SER A 113 -10.99 13.02 -7.39
N ALA A 114 -10.70 12.33 -8.50
CA ALA A 114 -11.71 11.62 -9.28
C ALA A 114 -12.49 10.63 -8.41
N ASN A 115 -13.73 10.36 -8.77
CA ASN A 115 -14.53 9.34 -8.09
C ASN A 115 -14.00 7.92 -8.44
N PRO A 116 -14.30 6.89 -7.63
CA PRO A 116 -13.78 5.54 -7.84
C PRO A 116 -14.10 4.97 -9.23
N ALA A 117 -15.34 5.10 -9.70
CA ALA A 117 -15.75 4.52 -10.99
C ALA A 117 -14.98 5.11 -12.18
N ASP A 118 -14.75 6.44 -12.19
CA ASP A 118 -13.96 7.09 -13.25
C ASP A 118 -12.51 6.59 -13.25
N LEU A 119 -11.96 6.31 -12.06
CA LEU A 119 -10.60 5.76 -11.92
C LEU A 119 -10.50 4.31 -12.40
N ASP A 120 -11.49 3.49 -12.05
CA ASP A 120 -11.56 2.10 -12.51
C ASP A 120 -11.63 2.04 -14.05
N ASP A 121 -12.50 2.83 -14.65
CA ASP A 121 -12.62 2.94 -16.12
C ASP A 121 -11.30 3.39 -16.74
N ARG A 122 -10.64 4.37 -16.14
CA ARG A 122 -9.35 4.88 -16.63
C ARG A 122 -8.24 3.86 -16.49
N PHE A 123 -8.18 3.14 -15.36
CA PHE A 123 -7.23 2.06 -15.15
C PHE A 123 -7.39 0.98 -16.22
N LEU A 124 -8.61 0.52 -16.46
CA LEU A 124 -8.90 -0.50 -17.48
C LEU A 124 -8.52 -0.04 -18.89
N LEU A 125 -8.71 1.24 -19.23
CA LEU A 125 -8.28 1.80 -20.51
C LEU A 125 -6.75 1.76 -20.65
N VAL A 126 -5.99 2.15 -19.60
CA VAL A 126 -4.53 2.09 -19.61
C VAL A 126 -4.06 0.63 -19.66
N GLU A 127 -4.65 -0.25 -18.86
CA GLU A 127 -4.33 -1.68 -18.85
C GLU A 127 -4.53 -2.34 -20.22
N HIS A 128 -5.65 -2.04 -20.88
CA HIS A 128 -5.95 -2.58 -22.20
C HIS A 128 -4.98 -2.06 -23.27
N ARG A 129 -4.57 -0.80 -23.19
CA ARG A 129 -3.69 -0.16 -24.17
C ARG A 129 -2.22 -0.50 -23.97
N ASP A 130 -1.74 -0.45 -22.73
CA ASP A 130 -0.32 -0.42 -22.39
C ASP A 130 0.09 -1.59 -21.45
N GLY A 131 -0.87 -2.40 -21.00
CA GLY A 131 -0.65 -3.54 -20.12
C GLY A 131 -0.75 -3.21 -18.62
N GLY A 132 -0.87 -4.27 -17.80
CA GLY A 132 -1.13 -4.16 -16.37
C GLY A 132 -0.04 -3.38 -15.60
N MET A 133 1.22 -3.52 -15.99
CA MET A 133 2.32 -2.79 -15.32
C MET A 133 2.25 -1.28 -15.56
N ALA A 134 1.90 -0.85 -16.78
CA ALA A 134 1.71 0.56 -17.09
C ALA A 134 0.49 1.13 -16.35
N ALA A 135 -0.58 0.35 -16.22
CA ALA A 135 -1.76 0.75 -15.46
C ALA A 135 -1.47 0.88 -13.95
N MET A 136 -0.71 -0.05 -13.36
CA MET A 136 -0.30 0.04 -11.95
C MET A 136 0.61 1.25 -11.70
N GLN A 137 1.53 1.55 -12.62
CA GLN A 137 2.37 2.76 -12.53
C GLN A 137 1.51 4.03 -12.61
N TRP A 138 0.57 4.09 -13.56
CA TRP A 138 -0.36 5.22 -13.67
C TRP A 138 -1.17 5.40 -12.37
N PHE A 139 -1.71 4.33 -11.83
CA PHE A 139 -2.50 4.38 -10.60
C PHE A 139 -1.66 4.80 -9.37
N TYR A 140 -0.41 4.33 -9.29
CA TYR A 140 0.51 4.77 -8.25
C TYR A 140 0.80 6.27 -8.36
N ASP A 141 1.11 6.77 -9.56
CA ASP A 141 1.35 8.18 -9.83
C ASP A 141 0.11 9.03 -9.49
N TYR A 142 -1.09 8.52 -9.79
CA TYR A 142 -2.32 9.14 -9.37
C TYR A 142 -2.45 9.22 -7.85
N CYS A 143 -2.18 8.14 -7.12
CA CYS A 143 -2.23 8.10 -5.66
C CYS A 143 -1.16 9.00 -4.98
N VAL A 144 -0.05 9.26 -5.65
CA VAL A 144 0.94 10.28 -5.27
C VAL A 144 0.36 11.68 -5.50
N SER A 145 -0.20 11.92 -6.68
CA SER A 145 -0.73 13.23 -7.07
C SER A 145 -1.95 13.65 -6.23
N ASN A 146 -2.82 12.72 -5.86
CA ASN A 146 -3.95 13.03 -4.98
C ASN A 146 -3.57 13.09 -3.49
N ASN A 147 -2.28 12.98 -3.20
CA ASN A 147 -1.72 13.02 -1.84
C ASN A 147 -2.19 11.89 -0.91
N TYR A 148 -2.63 10.76 -1.45
CA TYR A 148 -2.87 9.57 -0.65
C TYR A 148 -1.54 8.91 -0.25
N VAL A 149 -0.67 8.63 -1.23
CA VAL A 149 0.71 8.21 -0.97
C VAL A 149 1.52 9.43 -0.56
N LYS A 150 1.99 9.45 0.68
CA LYS A 150 2.71 10.60 1.27
C LYS A 150 4.16 10.67 0.79
N ARG A 151 4.34 10.81 -0.54
CA ARG A 151 5.65 10.70 -1.20
C ARG A 151 6.68 11.68 -0.66
N ALA A 152 6.29 12.94 -0.43
CA ALA A 152 7.19 13.95 0.17
C ALA A 152 7.70 13.57 1.57
N GLN A 153 6.95 12.74 2.31
CA GLN A 153 7.38 12.22 3.61
C GLN A 153 8.22 10.95 3.45
N LEU A 154 7.83 10.06 2.52
CA LEU A 154 8.53 8.81 2.24
C LEU A 154 9.95 9.05 1.72
N ASP A 155 10.17 10.09 0.90
CA ASP A 155 11.48 10.46 0.36
C ASP A 155 12.49 10.89 1.46
N ARG A 156 12.01 11.18 2.67
CA ARG A 156 12.85 11.49 3.82
C ARG A 156 13.25 10.26 4.63
N ASN A 157 12.69 9.08 4.34
CA ASN A 157 13.02 7.86 5.03
C ASN A 157 14.44 7.42 4.66
N PRO A 158 15.38 7.32 5.62
CA PRO A 158 16.68 6.74 5.33
C PRO A 158 16.54 5.30 4.86
N ARG A 159 17.20 4.96 3.76
CA ARG A 159 17.27 3.61 3.22
C ARG A 159 18.68 3.30 2.78
N PHE A 160 19.24 2.20 3.26
CA PHE A 160 20.62 1.79 2.95
C PHE A 160 20.78 0.28 3.09
N ASP A 161 21.78 -0.28 2.41
CA ASP A 161 22.10 -1.70 2.51
C ASP A 161 23.13 -1.94 3.62
N SER A 162 22.91 -3.00 4.40
CA SER A 162 23.80 -3.45 5.47
C SER A 162 23.78 -4.97 5.55
N HIS A 163 24.96 -5.61 5.39
CA HIS A 163 25.14 -7.06 5.49
C HIS A 163 24.17 -7.88 4.62
N GLY A 164 23.90 -7.41 3.40
CA GLY A 164 22.97 -8.06 2.47
C GLY A 164 21.49 -7.84 2.76
N LEU A 165 21.18 -7.01 3.75
CA LEU A 165 19.81 -6.60 4.09
C LEU A 165 19.58 -5.14 3.72
N THR A 166 18.39 -4.81 3.28
CA THR A 166 17.97 -3.43 3.07
C THR A 166 17.33 -2.89 4.35
N VAL A 167 17.95 -1.86 4.94
CA VAL A 167 17.46 -1.18 6.14
C VAL A 167 16.65 0.05 5.72
N THR A 168 15.41 0.15 6.18
CA THR A 168 14.57 1.34 5.99
C THR A 168 14.14 1.88 7.36
N ILE A 169 14.44 3.16 7.64
CA ILE A 169 13.94 3.84 8.83
C ILE A 169 12.67 4.60 8.42
N ASN A 170 11.51 4.05 8.74
CA ASN A 170 10.23 4.63 8.35
C ASN A 170 9.81 5.73 9.32
N LEU A 171 10.24 6.96 9.05
CA LEU A 171 9.91 8.15 9.83
C LEU A 171 8.47 8.64 9.60
N ALA A 172 7.88 8.29 8.47
CA ALA A 172 6.55 8.74 8.07
C ALA A 172 5.43 7.95 8.76
N LYS A 173 5.67 6.69 9.12
CA LYS A 173 4.65 5.81 9.69
C LYS A 173 4.52 6.00 11.20
N PRO A 174 3.33 6.40 11.70
CA PRO A 174 3.10 6.44 13.14
C PRO A 174 3.13 5.03 13.74
N GLU A 175 3.80 4.89 14.89
CA GLU A 175 3.84 3.61 15.61
C GLU A 175 2.49 3.27 16.24
N PHE A 176 2.13 1.98 16.21
CA PHE A 176 0.94 1.50 16.92
C PHE A 176 1.20 1.47 18.44
N LYS A 177 0.50 2.34 19.17
CA LYS A 177 0.57 2.40 20.65
C LYS A 177 -0.09 1.19 21.33
N ASN A 178 -0.96 0.46 20.64
CA ASN A 178 -1.71 -0.70 21.18
C ASN A 178 -1.76 -1.83 20.15
N MET A 179 -0.92 -2.86 20.36
CA MET A 179 -0.80 -4.00 19.44
C MET A 179 -2.07 -4.87 19.37
N LYS A 180 -2.84 -5.02 20.47
CA LYS A 180 -4.11 -5.77 20.44
C LYS A 180 -5.15 -5.06 19.59
N LYS A 181 -5.24 -3.74 19.72
CA LYS A 181 -6.14 -2.93 18.90
C LYS A 181 -5.72 -2.93 17.43
N ALA A 182 -4.41 -2.90 17.16
CA ALA A 182 -3.86 -3.00 15.82
C ALA A 182 -4.17 -4.36 15.17
N ALA A 183 -4.01 -5.47 15.89
CA ALA A 183 -4.34 -6.82 15.41
C ALA A 183 -5.83 -6.97 15.04
N ALA A 184 -6.71 -6.32 15.79
CA ALA A 184 -8.14 -6.22 15.48
C ALA A 184 -8.46 -5.19 14.37
N GLY A 185 -7.44 -4.67 13.67
CA GLY A 185 -7.61 -3.67 12.60
C GLY A 185 -8.24 -2.36 13.06
N ASN A 186 -8.07 -2.00 14.34
CA ASN A 186 -8.82 -0.91 14.99
C ASN A 186 -10.33 -1.03 14.77
N ALA A 187 -10.84 -2.28 14.71
CA ALA A 187 -12.24 -2.57 14.53
C ALA A 187 -13.09 -1.92 15.63
N VAL A 188 -14.26 -1.44 15.24
CA VAL A 188 -15.26 -0.91 16.16
C VAL A 188 -16.49 -1.82 16.03
N ALA A 189 -16.91 -2.44 17.13
CA ALA A 189 -18.10 -3.29 17.13
C ALA A 189 -19.32 -2.49 16.62
N GLY A 190 -19.98 -3.00 15.56
CA GLY A 190 -21.08 -2.31 14.88
C GLY A 190 -20.67 -1.02 14.14
N GLY A 191 -19.36 -0.75 14.00
CA GLY A 191 -18.83 0.44 13.34
C GLY A 191 -18.81 0.35 11.83
N TYR A 192 -18.67 1.52 11.18
CA TYR A 192 -18.49 1.69 9.76
C TYR A 192 -17.35 2.68 9.53
N PRO A 193 -16.34 2.34 8.74
CA PRO A 193 -15.96 0.99 8.27
C PRO A 193 -15.59 0.06 9.44
N LYS A 194 -15.75 -1.27 9.27
CA LYS A 194 -15.45 -2.24 10.32
C LYS A 194 -13.99 -2.20 10.79
N CYS A 195 -13.04 -2.05 9.88
CA CYS A 195 -11.62 -1.91 10.21
C CYS A 195 -10.90 -0.90 9.29
N THR A 196 -9.59 -0.69 9.51
CA THR A 196 -8.78 0.31 8.80
C THR A 196 -8.48 -0.02 7.34
N ILE A 197 -8.70 -1.25 6.90
CA ILE A 197 -8.41 -1.70 5.53
C ILE A 197 -9.67 -2.13 4.75
N CYS A 198 -10.87 -2.05 5.33
CA CYS A 198 -12.11 -2.31 4.60
C CYS A 198 -12.26 -1.36 3.40
N HIS A 199 -12.93 -1.84 2.34
CA HIS A 199 -13.23 -1.06 1.13
C HIS A 199 -13.98 0.24 1.45
N GLU A 200 -14.89 0.21 2.40
CA GLU A 200 -15.69 1.37 2.85
C GLU A 200 -14.84 2.52 3.44
N ASN A 201 -13.54 2.34 3.61
CA ASN A 201 -12.64 3.45 3.93
C ASN A 201 -12.38 4.36 2.73
N GLU A 202 -12.66 3.94 1.50
CA GLU A 202 -12.48 4.76 0.30
C GLU A 202 -13.31 6.04 0.40
N GLY A 203 -12.64 7.19 0.38
CA GLY A 203 -13.27 8.48 0.58
C GLY A 203 -13.71 8.80 2.02
N PHE A 204 -13.46 7.91 3.01
CA PHE A 204 -13.98 8.07 4.37
C PHE A 204 -13.20 9.08 5.21
N ALA A 205 -13.84 10.19 5.54
CA ALA A 205 -13.24 11.29 6.29
C ALA A 205 -12.82 10.91 7.72
N GLY A 206 -13.60 10.06 8.38
CA GLY A 206 -13.39 9.73 9.80
C GLY A 206 -12.11 8.97 10.11
N ARG A 207 -11.32 8.60 9.09
CA ARG A 207 -10.03 7.91 9.20
C ARG A 207 -8.93 8.53 8.32
N ASP A 208 -9.09 9.79 7.92
CA ASP A 208 -8.18 10.50 7.02
C ASP A 208 -7.95 9.73 5.70
N LYS A 209 -9.06 9.19 5.13
CA LYS A 209 -9.07 8.37 3.93
C LYS A 209 -9.79 9.01 2.74
N ARG A 210 -10.00 10.34 2.77
CA ARG A 210 -10.72 11.06 1.71
C ARG A 210 -10.09 10.88 0.34
N THR A 211 -8.77 10.74 0.29
CA THR A 211 -8.00 10.55 -0.93
C THR A 211 -7.66 9.09 -1.23
N LEU A 212 -8.03 8.15 -0.36
CA LEU A 212 -7.89 6.72 -0.68
C LEU A 212 -8.67 6.39 -1.94
N ARG A 213 -8.02 5.69 -2.86
CA ARG A 213 -8.63 5.04 -4.02
C ARG A 213 -8.18 3.60 -4.09
N THR A 214 -9.06 2.74 -4.55
CA THR A 214 -8.85 1.30 -4.66
C THR A 214 -9.07 0.83 -6.08
N LEU A 215 -8.57 -0.34 -6.42
CA LEU A 215 -8.80 -0.99 -7.71
C LEU A 215 -9.39 -2.37 -7.49
N PRO A 216 -10.46 -2.76 -8.18
CA PRO A 216 -11.00 -4.11 -8.10
C PRO A 216 -10.02 -5.13 -8.71
N VAL A 217 -9.82 -6.22 -7.99
CA VAL A 217 -9.00 -7.36 -8.40
C VAL A 217 -9.79 -8.64 -8.16
N THR A 218 -9.67 -9.61 -9.07
CA THR A 218 -10.26 -10.94 -8.88
C THR A 218 -9.13 -11.92 -8.57
N LEU A 219 -9.20 -12.62 -7.44
CA LEU A 219 -8.27 -13.68 -7.05
C LEU A 219 -9.08 -14.94 -6.71
N GLY A 220 -8.74 -16.10 -7.31
CA GLY A 220 -9.48 -17.33 -7.10
C GLY A 220 -10.95 -17.27 -7.49
N GLY A 221 -11.36 -16.32 -8.32
CA GLY A 221 -12.75 -16.03 -8.65
C GLY A 221 -13.50 -15.19 -7.61
N GLU A 222 -12.85 -14.78 -6.53
CA GLU A 222 -13.40 -13.95 -5.47
C GLU A 222 -13.11 -12.45 -5.73
N SER A 223 -13.92 -11.59 -5.13
CA SER A 223 -13.75 -10.13 -5.21
C SER A 223 -12.75 -9.64 -4.19
N TRP A 224 -11.69 -9.03 -4.66
CA TRP A 224 -10.63 -8.38 -3.91
C TRP A 224 -10.45 -6.95 -4.42
N PHE A 225 -9.67 -6.14 -3.71
CA PHE A 225 -9.26 -4.83 -4.18
C PHE A 225 -7.82 -4.51 -3.77
N TRP A 226 -7.12 -3.78 -4.63
CA TRP A 226 -5.79 -3.27 -4.36
C TRP A 226 -5.87 -1.84 -3.86
N GLN A 227 -5.04 -1.49 -2.88
CA GLN A 227 -4.80 -0.11 -2.46
C GLN A 227 -3.32 0.09 -2.12
N PHE A 228 -2.77 1.23 -2.50
CA PHE A 228 -1.41 1.57 -2.08
C PHE A 228 -1.34 1.93 -0.61
N SER A 229 -0.16 1.78 0.00
CA SER A 229 0.08 2.21 1.38
C SER A 229 0.50 3.68 1.40
N PRO A 230 -0.14 4.54 2.22
CA PRO A 230 0.26 5.93 2.34
C PRO A 230 1.67 6.10 2.93
N TYR A 231 2.17 5.10 3.67
CA TYR A 231 3.44 5.09 4.36
C TYR A 231 4.24 3.81 4.08
N GLY A 232 4.33 3.45 2.81
CA GLY A 232 5.10 2.29 2.36
C GLY A 232 6.59 2.41 2.69
N TYR A 233 7.27 1.26 2.81
CA TYR A 233 8.72 1.22 3.09
C TYR A 233 9.52 0.55 1.98
N PHE A 234 8.88 0.19 0.89
CA PHE A 234 9.48 -0.24 -0.38
C PHE A 234 8.68 0.34 -1.54
N ASP A 235 9.21 0.23 -2.76
CA ASP A 235 8.60 0.86 -3.93
C ASP A 235 7.22 0.31 -4.23
N GLN A 236 6.28 1.22 -4.48
CA GLN A 236 4.87 0.92 -4.81
C GLN A 236 4.21 -0.06 -3.83
N HIS A 237 4.55 0.07 -2.53
CA HIS A 237 3.96 -0.75 -1.48
C HIS A 237 2.45 -0.59 -1.41
N GLY A 238 1.75 -1.71 -1.48
CA GLY A 238 0.30 -1.77 -1.37
C GLY A 238 -0.18 -3.04 -0.70
N ILE A 239 -1.48 -3.13 -0.53
CA ILE A 239 -2.18 -4.30 -0.01
C ILE A 239 -3.31 -4.71 -0.95
N CYS A 240 -3.48 -6.01 -1.13
CA CYS A 240 -4.64 -6.61 -1.77
C CYS A 240 -5.55 -7.17 -0.68
N VAL A 241 -6.78 -6.68 -0.59
CA VAL A 241 -7.70 -6.95 0.53
C VAL A 241 -8.93 -7.68 0.01
N ASN A 242 -9.37 -8.73 0.71
CA ASN A 242 -10.63 -9.38 0.41
C ASN A 242 -11.79 -8.40 0.62
N THR A 243 -12.72 -8.35 -0.30
CA THR A 243 -13.91 -7.48 -0.16
C THR A 243 -14.76 -7.90 1.04
N ASP A 244 -14.80 -9.21 1.33
CA ASP A 244 -15.46 -9.73 2.52
C ASP A 244 -14.55 -9.60 3.75
N HIS A 245 -15.11 -9.08 4.85
CA HIS A 245 -14.39 -8.91 6.10
C HIS A 245 -14.26 -10.25 6.84
N THR A 246 -13.37 -11.10 6.39
CA THR A 246 -13.06 -12.42 6.94
C THR A 246 -11.68 -12.44 7.60
N PRO A 247 -11.42 -13.24 8.63
CA PRO A 247 -10.10 -13.35 9.24
C PRO A 247 -9.04 -13.87 8.25
N MET A 248 -7.81 -13.41 8.42
CA MET A 248 -6.65 -13.92 7.66
C MET A 248 -6.44 -15.43 7.86
N HIS A 249 -6.10 -16.10 6.78
CA HIS A 249 -5.68 -17.49 6.76
C HIS A 249 -4.56 -17.70 5.74
N VAL A 250 -3.87 -18.83 5.85
CA VAL A 250 -2.86 -19.28 4.87
C VAL A 250 -3.12 -20.75 4.60
N ASP A 251 -3.63 -21.03 3.42
CA ASP A 251 -3.96 -22.36 2.94
C ASP A 251 -3.61 -22.53 1.46
N ARG A 252 -4.10 -23.59 0.83
CA ARG A 252 -3.85 -23.89 -0.57
C ARG A 252 -4.35 -22.80 -1.51
N ASP A 253 -5.53 -22.24 -1.24
CA ASP A 253 -6.16 -21.23 -2.11
C ASP A 253 -5.37 -19.92 -2.06
N THR A 254 -4.75 -19.60 -0.92
CA THR A 254 -3.82 -18.46 -0.78
C THR A 254 -2.74 -18.50 -1.87
N PHE A 255 -2.16 -19.66 -2.17
CA PHE A 255 -1.09 -19.75 -3.20
C PHE A 255 -1.63 -19.46 -4.59
N GLY A 256 -2.86 -19.93 -4.88
CA GLY A 256 -3.56 -19.61 -6.12
C GLY A 256 -3.81 -18.10 -6.26
N HIS A 257 -4.28 -17.45 -5.20
CA HIS A 257 -4.54 -16.00 -5.16
C HIS A 257 -3.27 -15.19 -5.43
N LEU A 258 -2.15 -15.56 -4.79
CA LEU A 258 -0.87 -14.87 -5.03
C LEU A 258 -0.43 -14.98 -6.48
N LEU A 259 -0.63 -16.14 -7.11
CA LEU A 259 -0.30 -16.37 -8.52
C LEU A 259 -1.24 -15.60 -9.45
N ASP A 260 -2.55 -15.51 -9.17
CA ASP A 260 -3.49 -14.72 -9.97
C ASP A 260 -3.06 -13.25 -10.06
N PHE A 261 -2.59 -12.71 -8.95
CA PHE A 261 -2.14 -11.32 -8.91
C PHE A 261 -0.86 -11.10 -9.75
N VAL A 262 0.15 -11.95 -9.60
CA VAL A 262 1.40 -11.78 -10.34
C VAL A 262 1.25 -12.14 -11.82
N ASP A 263 0.27 -12.96 -12.21
CA ASP A 263 -0.10 -13.18 -13.60
C ASP A 263 -0.61 -11.90 -14.27
N ARG A 264 -1.43 -11.12 -13.54
CA ARG A 264 -1.93 -9.83 -14.04
C ARG A 264 -0.88 -8.73 -13.96
N PHE A 265 -0.02 -8.75 -12.92
CA PHE A 265 0.98 -7.73 -12.64
C PHE A 265 2.40 -8.34 -12.46
N PRO A 266 3.03 -8.84 -13.53
CA PRO A 266 4.23 -9.67 -13.44
C PRO A 266 5.48 -8.95 -12.92
N GLY A 267 5.47 -7.63 -12.82
CA GLY A 267 6.55 -6.83 -12.21
C GLY A 267 6.40 -6.61 -10.71
N TYR A 268 5.26 -7.06 -10.13
CA TYR A 268 5.02 -7.00 -8.69
C TYR A 268 5.34 -8.33 -8.02
N PHE A 269 5.61 -8.27 -6.72
CA PHE A 269 5.40 -9.42 -5.84
C PHE A 269 4.09 -9.27 -5.07
N LEU A 270 3.49 -10.39 -4.68
CA LEU A 270 2.42 -10.43 -3.68
C LEU A 270 2.75 -11.50 -2.65
N GLY A 271 2.57 -11.19 -1.36
CA GLY A 271 2.85 -12.10 -0.26
C GLY A 271 1.83 -11.99 0.86
N CYS A 272 1.78 -13.02 1.69
CA CYS A 272 0.88 -13.12 2.83
C CYS A 272 1.66 -13.18 4.14
N ASN A 273 1.16 -12.52 5.16
CA ASN A 273 1.66 -12.73 6.52
C ASN A 273 1.21 -14.09 7.07
N ALA A 274 1.89 -14.58 8.11
CA ALA A 274 1.67 -15.92 8.67
C ALA A 274 0.28 -16.14 9.31
N ALA A 275 -0.58 -15.15 9.38
CA ALA A 275 -1.92 -15.21 10.00
C ALA A 275 -1.91 -15.73 11.45
N LEU A 276 -0.80 -15.58 12.17
CA LEU A 276 -0.65 -15.99 13.56
C LEU A 276 -0.51 -14.80 14.51
N PRO A 277 -1.07 -14.87 15.74
CA PRO A 277 -0.85 -13.84 16.76
C PRO A 277 0.65 -13.67 17.06
N ARG A 278 1.06 -12.45 17.41
CA ARG A 278 2.44 -12.05 17.79
C ARG A 278 3.46 -12.04 16.66
N ILE A 279 3.26 -12.80 15.58
CA ILE A 279 4.12 -12.85 14.40
C ILE A 279 3.31 -12.57 13.13
N GLY A 280 3.86 -11.80 12.22
CA GLY A 280 3.14 -11.38 11.01
C GLY A 280 2.10 -10.29 11.28
N GLY A 281 1.48 -9.79 10.27
CA GLY A 281 0.55 -8.69 10.07
C GLY A 281 -0.14 -7.98 11.24
N SER A 282 -0.51 -6.75 11.01
CA SER A 282 -1.16 -5.90 12.00
C SER A 282 -2.69 -6.00 12.02
N VAL A 283 -3.32 -6.60 10.99
CA VAL A 283 -4.78 -6.69 10.82
C VAL A 283 -5.17 -8.13 10.54
N LEU A 284 -5.11 -8.99 11.58
CA LEU A 284 -5.46 -10.42 11.43
C LEU A 284 -6.96 -10.67 11.24
N ALA A 285 -7.79 -9.69 11.58
CA ALA A 285 -9.24 -9.80 11.51
C ALA A 285 -9.81 -9.61 10.09
N HIS A 286 -8.98 -9.20 9.13
CA HIS A 286 -9.41 -8.98 7.76
C HIS A 286 -8.36 -9.54 6.80
N ASP A 287 -8.76 -10.46 5.94
CA ASP A 287 -7.87 -11.15 5.02
C ASP A 287 -7.29 -10.19 3.99
N HIS A 288 -5.97 -10.21 3.89
CA HIS A 288 -5.23 -9.32 3.01
C HIS A 288 -3.83 -9.82 2.73
N TYR A 289 -3.31 -9.45 1.56
CA TYR A 289 -1.95 -9.69 1.10
C TYR A 289 -1.21 -8.36 0.97
N GLN A 290 0.13 -8.40 0.97
CA GLN A 290 0.97 -7.21 0.78
C GLN A 290 1.88 -7.43 -0.41
N GLY A 291 2.11 -6.38 -1.19
CA GLY A 291 2.94 -6.45 -2.37
C GLY A 291 3.51 -5.10 -2.78
N GLY A 292 4.30 -5.11 -3.84
CA GLY A 292 4.87 -3.91 -4.42
C GLY A 292 5.73 -4.15 -5.65
N GLY A 293 6.22 -3.06 -6.22
CA GLY A 293 6.92 -3.03 -7.50
C GLY A 293 8.42 -3.31 -7.42
N GLU A 294 8.94 -3.81 -6.29
CA GLU A 294 10.37 -4.15 -6.19
C GLU A 294 10.61 -5.57 -5.66
N LEU A 295 11.67 -6.20 -6.11
CA LEU A 295 12.11 -7.47 -5.55
C LEU A 295 12.80 -7.25 -4.20
N LEU A 296 12.25 -7.86 -3.16
CA LEU A 296 12.82 -7.84 -1.82
C LEU A 296 14.12 -8.65 -1.74
N PRO A 297 15.00 -8.39 -0.75
CA PRO A 297 16.26 -9.13 -0.60
C PRO A 297 16.09 -10.65 -0.58
N MET A 298 15.04 -11.18 0.04
CA MET A 298 14.75 -12.62 0.07
C MET A 298 14.51 -13.19 -1.33
N HIS A 299 13.85 -12.45 -2.23
CA HIS A 299 13.64 -12.92 -3.62
C HIS A 299 14.96 -13.04 -4.39
N LYS A 300 16.00 -12.34 -3.95
CA LYS A 300 17.36 -12.34 -4.53
C LYS A 300 18.33 -13.26 -3.79
N ALA A 301 17.88 -13.90 -2.70
CA ALA A 301 18.75 -14.78 -1.89
C ALA A 301 19.29 -15.93 -2.70
N ALA A 302 20.56 -16.28 -2.46
CA ALA A 302 21.22 -17.41 -3.10
C ALA A 302 20.61 -18.74 -2.63
N THR A 303 20.73 -19.76 -3.47
CA THR A 303 20.32 -21.12 -3.13
C THR A 303 21.46 -21.81 -2.40
N TRP A 304 21.23 -22.25 -1.16
CA TRP A 304 22.17 -23.04 -0.38
C TRP A 304 22.12 -24.51 -0.78
N ALA A 305 20.92 -25.09 -0.97
CA ALA A 305 20.71 -26.44 -1.45
C ALA A 305 19.39 -26.50 -2.24
N ALA A 306 19.28 -27.52 -3.12
CA ALA A 306 18.06 -27.71 -3.90
C ALA A 306 17.73 -29.19 -4.05
N PHE A 307 16.43 -29.50 -4.19
CA PHE A 307 15.92 -30.84 -4.46
C PHE A 307 14.59 -30.76 -5.24
N THR A 308 14.13 -31.90 -5.73
CA THR A 308 12.82 -32.08 -6.35
C THR A 308 12.06 -33.17 -5.63
N LEU A 309 10.73 -33.09 -5.65
CA LEU A 309 9.87 -34.20 -5.22
C LEU A 309 9.67 -35.16 -6.41
N ALA A 310 9.59 -36.45 -6.14
CA ALA A 310 9.48 -37.46 -7.19
C ALA A 310 8.21 -37.25 -8.08
N ASP A 311 7.10 -36.82 -7.46
CA ASP A 311 5.84 -36.61 -8.15
C ASP A 311 5.77 -35.24 -8.87
N TYR A 312 6.75 -34.37 -8.64
CA TYR A 312 6.84 -33.01 -9.20
C TYR A 312 8.25 -32.72 -9.74
N PRO A 313 8.71 -33.46 -10.77
CA PRO A 313 10.07 -33.30 -11.29
C PRO A 313 10.33 -31.97 -12.01
N ASP A 314 9.26 -31.25 -12.36
CA ASP A 314 9.27 -29.92 -12.98
C ASP A 314 9.34 -28.77 -11.95
N ALA A 315 9.23 -29.07 -10.64
CA ALA A 315 9.30 -28.09 -9.57
C ALA A 315 10.56 -28.29 -8.73
N VAL A 316 11.41 -27.26 -8.65
CA VAL A 316 12.61 -27.27 -7.81
C VAL A 316 12.31 -26.57 -6.49
N VAL A 317 12.65 -27.23 -5.38
CA VAL A 317 12.62 -26.63 -4.03
C VAL A 317 14.03 -26.20 -3.67
N GLU A 318 14.24 -24.93 -3.46
CA GLU A 318 15.52 -24.32 -3.09
C GLU A 318 15.50 -23.92 -1.61
N ILE A 319 16.46 -24.36 -0.83
CA ILE A 319 16.71 -23.84 0.53
C ILE A 319 17.53 -22.57 0.34
N LEU A 320 17.05 -21.46 0.89
CA LEU A 320 17.67 -20.16 0.68
C LEU A 320 18.79 -19.88 1.70
N ASP A 321 19.88 -19.28 1.24
CA ASP A 321 20.87 -18.64 2.10
C ASP A 321 20.30 -17.31 2.59
N TRP A 322 19.53 -17.40 3.65
CA TRP A 322 18.74 -16.32 4.24
C TRP A 322 18.80 -16.38 5.77
N PRO A 323 18.82 -15.25 6.51
CA PRO A 323 18.92 -15.28 7.97
C PRO A 323 17.79 -16.01 8.70
N GLY A 324 16.62 -16.13 8.08
CA GLY A 324 15.50 -16.93 8.58
C GLY A 324 15.35 -18.23 7.81
N THR A 325 14.61 -19.21 8.37
CA THR A 325 14.29 -20.44 7.64
C THR A 325 13.35 -20.12 6.48
N ALA A 326 13.87 -20.27 5.26
CA ALA A 326 13.11 -19.97 4.05
C ALA A 326 13.46 -20.96 2.92
N VAL A 327 12.45 -21.30 2.13
CA VAL A 327 12.60 -22.04 0.89
C VAL A 327 11.93 -21.30 -0.26
N ARG A 328 12.32 -21.63 -1.49
CA ARG A 328 11.68 -21.14 -2.70
C ARG A 328 11.32 -22.31 -3.60
N VAL A 329 10.07 -22.38 -4.02
CA VAL A 329 9.59 -23.35 -5.02
C VAL A 329 9.59 -22.65 -6.37
N VAL A 330 10.21 -23.26 -7.37
CA VAL A 330 10.36 -22.71 -8.72
C VAL A 330 9.83 -23.70 -9.74
N SER A 331 8.89 -23.28 -10.57
CA SER A 331 8.37 -24.06 -11.70
C SER A 331 7.74 -23.15 -12.76
N LYS A 332 7.69 -23.65 -14.00
CA LYS A 332 6.86 -23.03 -15.05
C LYS A 332 5.39 -23.44 -14.96
N SER A 333 5.12 -24.52 -14.22
CA SER A 333 3.76 -25.01 -13.97
C SER A 333 3.18 -24.35 -12.74
N ARG A 334 2.13 -23.56 -12.93
CA ARG A 334 1.34 -22.96 -11.85
C ARG A 334 0.82 -24.03 -10.89
N GLN A 335 0.34 -25.15 -11.42
CA GLN A 335 -0.20 -26.24 -10.61
C GLN A 335 0.87 -26.87 -9.73
N SER A 336 2.08 -27.11 -10.27
CA SER A 336 3.19 -27.67 -9.51
C SER A 336 3.65 -26.73 -8.39
N ILE A 337 3.62 -25.40 -8.61
CA ILE A 337 3.88 -24.42 -7.53
C ILE A 337 2.85 -24.59 -6.39
N ILE A 338 1.56 -24.61 -6.71
CA ILE A 338 0.49 -24.73 -5.70
C ILE A 338 0.63 -26.04 -4.93
N ASP A 339 0.79 -27.16 -5.65
CA ASP A 339 0.84 -28.50 -5.05
C ASP A 339 2.06 -28.66 -4.13
N VAL A 340 3.26 -28.34 -4.63
CA VAL A 340 4.50 -28.46 -3.86
C VAL A 340 4.50 -27.51 -2.65
N THR A 341 4.01 -26.29 -2.83
CA THR A 341 3.90 -25.32 -1.73
C THR A 341 2.93 -25.80 -0.65
N ASP A 342 1.81 -26.41 -1.05
CA ASP A 342 0.83 -26.93 -0.11
C ASP A 342 1.35 -28.17 0.63
N ILE A 343 2.09 -29.07 -0.04
CA ILE A 343 2.79 -30.18 0.61
C ILE A 343 3.75 -29.66 1.70
N ILE A 344 4.52 -28.62 1.40
CA ILE A 344 5.44 -28.01 2.38
C ILE A 344 4.65 -27.37 3.53
N ARG A 345 3.53 -26.69 3.24
CA ARG A 345 2.67 -26.09 4.26
C ARG A 345 2.09 -27.15 5.20
N GLU A 346 1.51 -28.20 4.64
CA GLU A 346 0.94 -29.30 5.44
C GLU A 346 2.00 -29.95 6.34
N ALA A 347 3.19 -30.21 5.80
CA ALA A 347 4.32 -30.76 6.58
C ALA A 347 4.71 -29.82 7.73
N TRP A 348 4.78 -28.49 7.49
CA TRP A 348 5.21 -27.53 8.48
C TRP A 348 4.17 -27.28 9.58
N VAL A 349 2.88 -27.20 9.26
CA VAL A 349 1.84 -26.91 10.25
C VAL A 349 1.65 -28.04 11.25
N GLY A 350 2.08 -29.26 10.93
CA GLY A 350 2.10 -30.43 11.83
C GLY A 350 3.48 -30.77 12.40
N TYR A 351 4.52 -29.98 12.13
CA TYR A 351 5.89 -30.30 12.52
C TYR A 351 6.19 -29.87 13.96
N ASP A 352 6.69 -30.83 14.76
CA ASP A 352 7.18 -30.62 16.11
C ASP A 352 8.67 -30.94 16.21
N ASP A 353 9.44 -30.06 16.86
CA ASP A 353 10.85 -30.27 17.18
C ASP A 353 11.16 -29.68 18.57
N ALA A 354 10.98 -30.53 19.59
CA ALA A 354 11.21 -30.13 20.97
C ALA A 354 12.67 -29.70 21.25
N ALA A 355 13.64 -30.28 20.52
CA ALA A 355 15.05 -29.93 20.69
C ALA A 355 15.34 -28.49 20.25
N ASN A 356 14.63 -28.02 19.23
CA ASN A 356 14.72 -26.66 18.72
C ASN A 356 13.57 -25.75 19.22
N GLY A 357 12.72 -26.24 20.14
CA GLY A 357 11.63 -25.48 20.75
C GLY A 357 10.52 -25.12 19.76
N ILE A 358 10.29 -25.94 18.73
CA ILE A 358 9.20 -25.82 17.78
C ILE A 358 8.06 -26.73 18.26
N ALA A 359 6.87 -26.12 18.44
CA ALA A 359 5.64 -26.84 18.70
C ALA A 359 4.59 -26.38 17.68
N SER A 360 3.97 -27.33 16.99
CA SER A 360 2.94 -27.08 15.98
C SER A 360 1.67 -26.50 16.59
N HIS A 361 1.34 -26.89 17.82
CA HIS A 361 0.17 -26.46 18.59
C HIS A 361 0.54 -26.12 20.03
N ASP A 362 -0.22 -25.26 20.67
CA ASP A 362 -0.12 -24.98 22.10
C ASP A 362 -0.92 -26.01 22.92
N ALA A 363 -0.89 -25.88 24.27
CA ALA A 363 -1.60 -26.76 25.18
C ALA A 363 -3.11 -26.76 25.00
N ASP A 364 -3.67 -25.71 24.45
CA ASP A 364 -5.10 -25.55 24.16
C ASP A 364 -5.48 -26.04 22.76
N GLY A 365 -4.50 -26.54 21.97
CA GLY A 365 -4.70 -27.01 20.61
C GLY A 365 -4.72 -25.90 19.55
N ASN A 366 -4.33 -24.67 19.89
CA ASN A 366 -4.23 -23.62 18.91
C ASN A 366 -2.97 -23.77 18.05
N ARG A 367 -3.09 -23.55 16.74
CA ARG A 367 -1.96 -23.63 15.79
C ARG A 367 -0.89 -22.59 16.14
N GLN A 368 0.37 -23.04 16.13
CA GLN A 368 1.54 -22.20 16.35
C GLN A 368 2.47 -22.10 15.14
N SER A 369 2.29 -22.95 14.12
CA SER A 369 3.08 -22.94 12.90
C SER A 369 2.28 -22.47 11.70
N ALA A 370 2.87 -21.62 10.87
CA ALA A 370 2.31 -21.18 9.58
C ALA A 370 3.45 -20.79 8.61
N LEU A 371 3.12 -20.56 7.35
CA LEU A 371 4.00 -20.01 6.35
C LEU A 371 3.67 -18.53 6.09
N SER A 372 4.69 -17.76 5.70
CA SER A 372 4.51 -16.48 5.03
C SER A 372 4.97 -16.64 3.58
N PRO A 373 4.04 -16.91 2.64
CA PRO A 373 4.36 -17.05 1.22
C PRO A 373 4.53 -15.70 0.54
N SER A 374 5.32 -15.69 -0.54
CA SER A 374 5.47 -14.55 -1.44
C SER A 374 5.75 -15.03 -2.86
N ALA A 375 4.93 -14.60 -3.82
CA ALA A 375 5.00 -14.99 -5.22
C ALA A 375 5.62 -13.88 -6.08
N ILE A 376 6.44 -14.28 -7.05
CA ILE A 376 6.94 -13.46 -8.15
C ILE A 376 6.93 -14.27 -9.45
N ILE A 377 7.06 -13.57 -10.59
CA ILE A 377 7.35 -14.19 -11.89
C ILE A 377 8.74 -13.73 -12.33
N THR A 378 9.56 -14.68 -12.80
CA THR A 378 10.90 -14.44 -13.35
C THR A 378 11.06 -15.17 -14.69
N GLU A 379 12.24 -15.07 -15.31
CA GLU A 379 12.57 -15.86 -16.50
C GLU A 379 12.55 -17.39 -16.22
N ARG A 380 12.69 -17.80 -14.95
CA ARG A 380 12.62 -19.19 -14.51
C ARG A 380 11.19 -19.73 -14.43
N GLY A 381 10.19 -18.84 -14.48
CA GLY A 381 8.77 -19.11 -14.28
C GLY A 381 8.25 -18.50 -12.99
N TYR A 382 7.30 -19.16 -12.34
CA TYR A 382 6.81 -18.77 -11.02
C TYR A 382 7.81 -19.13 -9.94
N GLU A 383 7.99 -18.24 -8.99
CA GLU A 383 8.78 -18.47 -7.79
C GLU A 383 7.93 -18.16 -6.56
N MET A 384 7.71 -19.15 -5.71
CA MET A 384 6.99 -19.00 -4.44
C MET A 384 7.98 -19.15 -3.29
N SER A 385 8.34 -18.03 -2.66
CA SER A 385 9.20 -18.03 -1.48
C SER A 385 8.35 -18.20 -0.22
N LEU A 386 8.81 -19.07 0.69
CA LEU A 386 8.10 -19.46 1.90
C LEU A 386 8.98 -19.19 3.12
N ILE A 387 8.54 -18.33 4.04
CA ILE A 387 9.20 -18.16 5.34
C ILE A 387 8.44 -19.00 6.36
N PHE A 388 9.17 -19.85 7.06
CA PHE A 388 8.63 -20.70 8.10
C PHE A 388 8.45 -19.89 9.39
N ARG A 389 7.23 -19.87 9.90
CA ARG A 389 6.88 -19.11 11.10
C ARG A 389 6.36 -20.04 12.18
N ASN A 390 6.82 -19.81 13.41
CA ASN A 390 6.30 -20.46 14.61
C ASN A 390 6.20 -19.44 15.74
N ASN A 391 5.06 -19.37 16.45
CA ASN A 391 4.83 -18.40 17.51
C ASN A 391 4.87 -19.01 18.91
N ALA A 392 5.41 -20.25 19.05
CA ALA A 392 5.67 -20.86 20.34
C ALA A 392 6.60 -19.97 21.18
N ILE A 393 6.25 -19.79 22.44
CA ILE A 393 7.01 -19.00 23.40
C ILE A 393 7.67 -19.89 24.45
N SER A 394 8.83 -19.45 24.94
CA SER A 394 9.51 -20.05 26.10
C SER A 394 10.01 -18.92 27.00
N ASP A 395 10.48 -19.25 28.19
CA ASP A 395 11.07 -18.28 29.12
C ASP A 395 12.25 -17.51 28.48
N GLU A 396 13.02 -18.20 27.63
CA GLU A 396 14.13 -17.60 26.89
C GLU A 396 13.67 -16.74 25.69
N TYR A 397 12.55 -17.13 25.02
CA TYR A 397 12.04 -16.50 23.81
C TYR A 397 10.58 -16.10 23.97
N GLN A 398 10.31 -15.04 24.72
CA GLN A 398 8.94 -14.57 25.04
C GLN A 398 8.15 -14.07 23.83
N ILE A 399 8.80 -13.86 22.68
CA ILE A 399 8.15 -13.41 21.43
C ILE A 399 7.98 -14.59 20.44
N GLY A 400 8.59 -15.77 20.74
CA GLY A 400 8.67 -16.93 19.85
C GLY A 400 9.98 -16.99 19.06
N ARG A 401 10.55 -18.21 18.89
CA ARG A 401 11.86 -18.43 18.25
C ARG A 401 11.88 -18.11 16.77
N ALA A 402 10.84 -18.44 16.04
CA ALA A 402 10.72 -18.17 14.61
C ALA A 402 10.01 -16.83 14.31
N SER A 403 9.83 -15.99 15.30
CA SER A 403 9.38 -14.62 15.16
C SER A 403 10.56 -13.68 15.09
N CYS A 404 11.66 -14.04 14.43
CA CYS A 404 12.54 -12.98 13.97
C CYS A 404 11.66 -12.01 13.21
N ARG A 405 11.03 -11.09 13.93
CA ARG A 405 10.73 -9.81 13.33
C ARG A 405 12.07 -9.44 12.74
N GLU A 406 12.12 -9.39 11.46
CA GLU A 406 13.07 -8.54 10.78
C GLU A 406 12.83 -7.13 11.31
N ARG A 407 13.21 -6.91 12.56
CA ARG A 407 13.50 -5.58 13.06
C ARG A 407 14.85 -5.28 12.49
N VAL A 408 14.81 -4.91 11.28
CA VAL A 408 15.93 -4.25 10.66
C VAL A 408 15.72 -2.78 10.80
#